data_ed934904fae2d2de14c7656d6379541b
#
_entry.id   ed934904fae2d2de14c7656d6379541b
#
_cell.length_a   1.000
_cell.length_b   1.000
_cell.length_c   1.000
_cell.angle_alpha   90.00
_cell.angle_beta   90.00
_cell.angle_gamma   90.00
#
_symmetry.space_group_name_H-M   'P 1'
#
loop_
_entity.id
_entity.type
_entity.pdbx_description
1 polymer ?
#
loop_
_entity_poly.entity_id
_entity_poly.type
_entity_poly.pdbx_seq_one_letter_code
_entity_poly.pdbx_strand_id
1 'polypeptide(L)'
;MRGALLLIAVAALAAATGCGTQGIQVPGDDPTHEGAEIFAQRCSGCHTLTPAGTEGSANRSERVQGPNLNQRNESVDDVIYAIRNGGFSGAIMPQNIVVGADAQKVAAFVAKYAGEDVTQQPAPATTTSSSSAAPAP
;
A
#
# COMPACT_ATOMS: atom_id res chain seq x y z
N MET A 1 -18.29 45.53 -7.31
CA MET A 1 -18.97 44.23 -7.08
C MET A 1 -18.52 43.11 -8.03
N ARG A 2 -17.99 43.37 -9.23
CA ARG A 2 -17.50 42.33 -10.17
C ARG A 2 -16.21 41.64 -9.74
N GLY A 3 -15.31 42.32 -9.00
CA GLY A 3 -14.04 41.73 -8.53
C GLY A 3 -14.18 40.75 -7.38
N ALA A 4 -15.16 40.94 -6.50
CA ALA A 4 -15.39 40.03 -5.36
C ALA A 4 -15.98 38.69 -5.81
N LEU A 5 -16.79 38.67 -6.85
CA LEU A 5 -17.35 37.43 -7.43
C LEU A 5 -16.27 36.59 -8.12
N LEU A 6 -15.28 37.20 -8.77
CA LEU A 6 -14.15 36.50 -9.39
C LEU A 6 -13.23 35.83 -8.34
N LEU A 7 -12.97 36.50 -7.22
CA LEU A 7 -12.15 35.93 -6.14
C LEU A 7 -12.82 34.73 -5.45
N ILE A 8 -14.14 34.78 -5.29
CA ILE A 8 -14.90 33.66 -4.71
C ILE A 8 -14.91 32.46 -5.66
N ALA A 9 -15.03 32.67 -6.97
CA ALA A 9 -15.00 31.61 -7.97
C ALA A 9 -13.63 30.88 -8.03
N VAL A 10 -12.52 31.62 -7.92
CA VAL A 10 -11.16 31.05 -7.92
C VAL A 10 -10.91 30.25 -6.62
N ALA A 11 -11.38 30.73 -5.46
CA ALA A 11 -11.26 30.03 -4.21
C ALA A 11 -12.09 28.71 -4.18
N ALA A 12 -13.25 28.68 -4.84
CA ALA A 12 -14.07 27.49 -4.93
C ALA A 12 -13.47 26.39 -5.83
N LEU A 13 -12.70 26.75 -6.87
CA LEU A 13 -12.01 25.78 -7.72
C LEU A 13 -10.81 25.10 -7.01
N ALA A 14 -10.17 25.80 -6.07
CA ALA A 14 -9.03 25.23 -5.32
C ALA A 14 -9.44 24.18 -4.28
N ALA A 15 -10.72 24.13 -3.90
CA ALA A 15 -11.22 23.17 -2.89
C ALA A 15 -11.66 21.80 -3.48
N ALA A 16 -11.59 21.60 -4.80
CA ALA A 16 -12.08 20.40 -5.48
C ALA A 16 -11.01 19.27 -5.63
N THR A 17 -9.80 19.44 -5.08
CA THR A 17 -8.73 18.42 -5.16
C THR A 17 -8.66 17.61 -3.86
N GLY A 18 -9.61 16.75 -3.62
CA GLY A 18 -9.56 15.93 -2.42
C GLY A 18 -10.60 14.82 -2.39
N CYS A 19 -10.46 13.83 -3.22
CA CYS A 19 -11.18 12.56 -2.99
C CYS A 19 -10.17 11.42 -3.04
N GLY A 20 -9.79 10.92 -1.85
CA GLY A 20 -9.39 9.53 -1.69
C GLY A 20 -7.91 9.18 -1.68
N THR A 21 -6.98 10.11 -1.86
CA THR A 21 -5.55 9.83 -1.61
C THR A 21 -4.96 10.91 -0.72
N GLN A 22 -4.24 10.52 0.32
CA GLN A 22 -3.53 11.48 1.20
C GLN A 22 -2.28 12.08 0.55
N GLY A 23 -2.08 11.83 -0.73
CA GLY A 23 -0.88 12.18 -1.48
C GLY A 23 0.26 11.18 -1.28
N ILE A 24 1.12 11.08 -2.28
CA ILE A 24 2.31 10.22 -2.23
C ILE A 24 3.30 10.83 -1.24
N GLN A 25 3.76 10.04 -0.28
CA GLN A 25 4.69 10.46 0.78
C GLN A 25 6.14 10.10 0.45
N VAL A 26 6.36 9.35 -0.62
CA VAL A 26 7.70 9.01 -1.11
C VAL A 26 8.35 10.26 -1.73
N PRO A 27 9.58 10.63 -1.35
CA PRO A 27 10.28 11.76 -1.94
C PRO A 27 10.43 11.64 -3.46
N GLY A 28 10.35 12.76 -4.19
CA GLY A 28 10.43 12.78 -5.64
C GLY A 28 11.77 12.32 -6.22
N ASP A 29 12.83 12.37 -5.42
CA ASP A 29 14.18 11.87 -5.76
C ASP A 29 14.41 10.39 -5.38
N ASP A 30 13.42 9.75 -4.74
CA ASP A 30 13.50 8.32 -4.42
C ASP A 30 13.38 7.48 -5.71
N PRO A 31 14.27 6.50 -5.93
CA PRO A 31 14.22 5.63 -7.12
C PRO A 31 12.91 4.89 -7.30
N THR A 32 12.10 4.75 -6.24
CA THR A 32 10.82 4.05 -6.26
C THR A 32 9.61 4.99 -6.34
N HIS A 33 9.82 6.32 -6.45
CA HIS A 33 8.74 7.32 -6.49
C HIS A 33 7.75 7.04 -7.64
N GLU A 34 8.24 6.77 -8.84
CA GLU A 34 7.40 6.43 -10.00
C GLU A 34 6.58 5.15 -9.75
N GLY A 35 7.14 4.18 -9.02
CA GLY A 35 6.42 2.99 -8.59
C GLY A 35 5.27 3.31 -7.63
N ALA A 36 5.47 4.29 -6.74
CA ALA A 36 4.41 4.79 -5.85
C ALA A 36 3.29 5.49 -6.63
N GLU A 37 3.63 6.28 -7.66
CA GLU A 37 2.63 6.92 -8.52
C GLU A 37 1.78 5.91 -9.28
N ILE A 38 2.41 4.90 -9.88
CA ILE A 38 1.70 3.83 -10.59
C ILE A 38 0.83 3.03 -9.61
N PHE A 39 1.34 2.73 -8.42
CA PHE A 39 0.57 2.06 -7.36
C PHE A 39 -0.66 2.87 -6.96
N ALA A 40 -0.52 4.17 -6.72
CA ALA A 40 -1.63 5.07 -6.38
C ALA A 40 -2.70 5.10 -7.48
N GLN A 41 -2.31 5.01 -8.75
CA GLN A 41 -3.23 5.04 -9.89
C GLN A 41 -3.94 3.71 -10.14
N ARG A 42 -3.27 2.57 -9.90
CA ARG A 42 -3.74 1.25 -10.35
C ARG A 42 -4.15 0.31 -9.22
N CYS A 43 -3.62 0.51 -8.02
CA CYS A 43 -3.77 -0.43 -6.90
C CYS A 43 -4.58 0.16 -5.72
N SER A 44 -4.72 1.49 -5.66
CA SER A 44 -5.32 2.23 -4.54
C SER A 44 -6.77 1.85 -4.25
N GLY A 45 -7.53 1.42 -5.25
CA GLY A 45 -8.94 1.04 -5.06
C GLY A 45 -9.12 -0.22 -4.22
N CYS A 46 -8.07 -1.04 -4.07
CA CYS A 46 -8.13 -2.31 -3.36
C CYS A 46 -7.09 -2.42 -2.22
N HIS A 47 -5.92 -1.80 -2.36
CA HIS A 47 -4.81 -1.95 -1.43
C HIS A 47 -4.54 -0.69 -0.61
N THR A 48 -4.29 -0.90 0.68
CA THR A 48 -3.76 0.12 1.59
C THR A 48 -2.24 0.05 1.58
N LEU A 49 -1.59 1.18 1.32
CA LEU A 49 -0.15 1.37 1.49
C LEU A 49 0.12 2.86 1.74
N THR A 50 0.42 3.21 2.99
CA THR A 50 0.55 4.59 3.46
C THR A 50 1.54 5.43 2.65
N PRO A 51 2.75 4.95 2.29
CA PRO A 51 3.69 5.71 1.48
C PRO A 51 3.17 6.11 0.09
N ALA A 52 2.22 5.36 -0.47
CA ALA A 52 1.51 5.73 -1.70
C ALA A 52 0.29 6.63 -1.46
N GLY A 53 -0.01 6.99 -0.21
CA GLY A 53 -1.19 7.75 0.17
C GLY A 53 -2.51 7.00 -0.08
N THR A 54 -2.51 5.67 -0.01
CA THR A 54 -3.67 4.85 -0.36
C THR A 54 -4.23 4.11 0.85
N GLU A 55 -5.55 4.10 0.98
CA GLU A 55 -6.26 3.44 2.09
C GLU A 55 -7.08 2.22 1.64
N GLY A 56 -7.05 1.88 0.35
CA GLY A 56 -7.84 0.81 -0.21
C GLY A 56 -9.35 1.05 -0.07
N SER A 57 -10.16 -0.01 -0.20
CA SER A 57 -11.57 0.07 0.13
C SER A 57 -11.74 -0.04 1.65
N ALA A 58 -12.17 1.04 2.29
CA ALA A 58 -12.49 1.07 3.73
C ALA A 58 -13.74 0.22 4.06
N ASN A 59 -14.51 -0.17 3.06
CA ASN A 59 -15.70 -0.97 3.25
C ASN A 59 -15.40 -2.47 3.20
N ARG A 60 -15.24 -3.08 4.38
CA ARG A 60 -14.97 -4.52 4.52
C ARG A 60 -16.06 -5.43 3.98
N SER A 61 -17.25 -4.91 3.66
CA SER A 61 -18.33 -5.68 3.04
C SER A 61 -18.19 -5.81 1.53
N GLU A 62 -17.33 -5.01 0.91
CA GLU A 62 -17.04 -5.10 -0.52
C GLU A 62 -15.99 -6.18 -0.79
N ARG A 63 -16.28 -7.05 -1.78
CA ARG A 63 -15.40 -8.18 -2.14
C ARG A 63 -14.13 -7.78 -2.89
N VAL A 64 -13.93 -6.49 -3.13
CA VAL A 64 -12.82 -5.93 -3.90
C VAL A 64 -11.63 -5.47 -3.05
N GLN A 65 -11.60 -5.86 -1.77
CA GLN A 65 -10.49 -5.49 -0.89
C GLN A 65 -9.28 -6.38 -1.12
N GLY A 66 -8.15 -5.76 -1.45
CA GLY A 66 -6.84 -6.37 -1.37
C GLY A 66 -6.30 -6.35 0.07
N PRO A 67 -5.23 -7.09 0.37
CA PRO A 67 -4.57 -7.01 1.67
C PRO A 67 -4.06 -5.60 1.96
N ASN A 68 -4.03 -5.24 3.27
CA ASN A 68 -3.34 -4.08 3.75
C ASN A 68 -1.82 -4.35 3.73
N LEU A 69 -1.12 -3.69 2.82
CA LEU A 69 0.31 -3.91 2.60
C LEU A 69 1.18 -3.25 3.68
N ASN A 70 0.66 -2.33 4.50
CA ASN A 70 1.37 -1.86 5.68
C ASN A 70 1.64 -2.98 6.69
N GLN A 71 0.83 -4.03 6.68
CA GLN A 71 0.86 -5.12 7.65
C GLN A 71 1.52 -6.40 7.12
N ARG A 72 2.15 -6.35 5.96
CA ARG A 72 2.74 -7.50 5.29
C ARG A 72 4.06 -7.13 4.63
N ASN A 73 5.09 -7.91 4.90
CA ASN A 73 6.33 -7.83 4.12
C ASN A 73 6.13 -8.59 2.81
N GLU A 74 6.46 -7.92 1.71
CA GLU A 74 6.37 -8.49 0.37
C GLU A 74 7.74 -8.39 -0.32
N SER A 75 8.16 -9.45 -1.01
CA SER A 75 9.33 -9.40 -1.87
C SER A 75 8.96 -8.90 -3.27
N VAL A 76 9.96 -8.47 -4.06
CA VAL A 76 9.75 -8.12 -5.48
C VAL A 76 9.11 -9.29 -6.24
N ASP A 77 9.57 -10.51 -6.00
CA ASP A 77 9.07 -11.71 -6.69
C ASP A 77 7.62 -12.02 -6.32
N ASP A 78 7.24 -11.86 -5.03
CA ASP A 78 5.87 -12.05 -4.57
C ASP A 78 4.92 -11.04 -5.24
N VAL A 79 5.32 -9.76 -5.30
CA VAL A 79 4.52 -8.72 -5.95
C VAL A 79 4.36 -8.99 -7.45
N ILE A 80 5.45 -9.35 -8.14
CA ILE A 80 5.39 -9.71 -9.57
C ILE A 80 4.51 -10.94 -9.80
N TYR A 81 4.62 -11.95 -8.94
CA TYR A 81 3.75 -13.11 -9.00
C TYR A 81 2.28 -12.72 -8.84
N ALA A 82 1.94 -11.92 -7.83
CA ALA A 82 0.57 -11.47 -7.58
C ALA A 82 0.01 -10.65 -8.75
N ILE A 83 0.80 -9.74 -9.32
CA ILE A 83 0.38 -8.94 -10.49
C ILE A 83 0.09 -9.85 -11.70
N ARG A 84 0.94 -10.83 -11.98
CA ARG A 84 0.79 -11.72 -13.13
C ARG A 84 -0.36 -12.70 -12.99
N ASN A 85 -0.59 -13.20 -11.78
CA ASN A 85 -1.53 -14.29 -11.54
C ASN A 85 -2.87 -13.82 -10.92
N GLY A 86 -3.04 -12.52 -10.67
CA GLY A 86 -4.26 -12.00 -10.05
C GLY A 86 -4.34 -12.33 -8.56
N GLY A 87 -3.22 -12.21 -7.84
CA GLY A 87 -3.10 -12.58 -6.42
C GLY A 87 -2.65 -14.03 -6.21
N PHE A 88 -2.69 -14.49 -4.96
CA PHE A 88 -2.13 -15.80 -4.57
C PHE A 88 -3.16 -16.95 -4.56
N SER A 89 -4.46 -16.66 -4.48
CA SER A 89 -5.45 -17.72 -4.27
C SER A 89 -6.83 -17.36 -4.82
N GLY A 90 -6.97 -17.30 -6.15
CA GLY A 90 -8.25 -17.01 -6.78
C GLY A 90 -8.87 -15.68 -6.34
N ALA A 91 -8.03 -14.71 -6.00
CA ALA A 91 -8.43 -13.39 -5.58
C ALA A 91 -9.12 -12.62 -6.71
N ILE A 92 -9.81 -11.55 -6.35
CA ILE A 92 -10.52 -10.67 -7.30
C ILE A 92 -9.54 -9.72 -8.01
N MET A 93 -8.26 -9.75 -7.66
CA MET A 93 -7.23 -8.92 -8.29
C MET A 93 -7.15 -9.23 -9.79
N PRO A 94 -7.24 -8.21 -10.67
CA PRO A 94 -7.08 -8.46 -12.11
C PRO A 94 -5.65 -8.92 -12.44
N GLN A 95 -5.53 -9.92 -13.28
CA GLN A 95 -4.23 -10.35 -13.81
C GLN A 95 -3.64 -9.27 -14.71
N ASN A 96 -2.33 -9.06 -14.62
CA ASN A 96 -1.59 -8.12 -15.46
C ASN A 96 -2.15 -6.68 -15.44
N ILE A 97 -2.64 -6.23 -14.27
CA ILE A 97 -3.17 -4.86 -14.09
C ILE A 97 -2.12 -3.78 -14.42
N VAL A 98 -0.85 -4.13 -14.27
CA VAL A 98 0.34 -3.43 -14.80
C VAL A 98 1.29 -4.45 -15.41
N VAL A 99 2.07 -4.07 -16.41
CA VAL A 99 2.96 -4.98 -17.15
C VAL A 99 4.32 -4.35 -17.43
N GLY A 100 5.29 -5.17 -17.83
CA GLY A 100 6.61 -4.71 -18.27
C GLY A 100 7.37 -3.94 -17.19
N ALA A 101 7.96 -2.82 -17.57
CA ALA A 101 8.74 -1.98 -16.66
C ALA A 101 7.91 -1.42 -15.50
N ASP A 102 6.64 -1.09 -15.73
CA ASP A 102 5.75 -0.55 -14.69
C ASP A 102 5.48 -1.57 -13.60
N ALA A 103 5.33 -2.85 -13.93
CA ALA A 103 5.20 -3.92 -12.94
C ALA A 103 6.47 -4.03 -12.08
N GLN A 104 7.66 -3.87 -12.66
CA GLN A 104 8.93 -3.88 -11.92
C GLN A 104 9.05 -2.67 -10.98
N LYS A 105 8.66 -1.47 -11.43
CA LYS A 105 8.67 -0.26 -10.59
C LYS A 105 7.71 -0.39 -9.40
N VAL A 106 6.49 -0.88 -9.63
CA VAL A 106 5.52 -1.15 -8.56
C VAL A 106 6.05 -2.18 -7.59
N ALA A 107 6.64 -3.27 -8.09
CA ALA A 107 7.18 -4.33 -7.23
C ALA A 107 8.34 -3.83 -6.37
N ALA A 108 9.26 -3.04 -6.94
CA ALA A 108 10.35 -2.42 -6.19
C ALA A 108 9.85 -1.45 -5.10
N PHE A 109 8.83 -0.65 -5.42
CA PHE A 109 8.19 0.24 -4.46
C PHE A 109 7.52 -0.53 -3.32
N VAL A 110 6.67 -1.51 -3.63
CA VAL A 110 5.98 -2.31 -2.62
C VAL A 110 6.96 -3.07 -1.74
N ALA A 111 7.96 -3.73 -2.33
CA ALA A 111 8.96 -4.47 -1.56
C ALA A 111 9.79 -3.59 -0.61
N LYS A 112 9.95 -2.29 -0.94
CA LYS A 112 10.66 -1.34 -0.09
C LYS A 112 9.83 -0.84 1.09
N TYR A 113 8.54 -0.58 0.86
CA TYR A 113 7.69 0.14 1.82
C TYR A 113 6.59 -0.71 2.47
N ALA A 114 6.34 -1.92 1.99
CA ALA A 114 5.38 -2.82 2.62
C ALA A 114 5.89 -3.30 3.99
N GLY A 115 4.97 -3.53 4.93
CA GLY A 115 5.30 -4.04 6.26
C GLY A 115 5.74 -2.98 7.27
N GLU A 116 5.53 -1.70 7.04
CA GLU A 116 5.90 -0.65 7.99
C GLU A 116 5.26 -0.85 9.37
N ASP A 117 4.00 -1.27 9.43
CA ASP A 117 3.31 -1.54 10.70
C ASP A 117 3.89 -2.76 11.42
N VAL A 118 4.44 -3.73 10.67
CA VAL A 118 5.04 -4.96 11.24
C VAL A 118 6.40 -4.66 11.86
N THR A 119 7.18 -3.78 11.26
CA THR A 119 8.50 -3.39 11.79
C THR A 119 8.41 -2.55 13.06
N GLN A 120 7.27 -1.89 13.29
CA GLN A 120 7.01 -1.10 14.50
C GLN A 120 6.44 -1.95 15.65
N GLN A 121 6.03 -3.20 15.40
CA GLN A 121 5.54 -4.08 16.43
C GLN A 121 6.72 -4.64 17.24
N PRO A 122 6.75 -4.46 18.58
CA PRO A 122 7.78 -5.07 19.41
C PRO A 122 7.79 -6.59 19.20
N ALA A 123 8.96 -7.17 19.02
CA ALA A 123 9.10 -8.62 18.92
C ALA A 123 8.40 -9.28 20.11
N PRO A 124 7.61 -10.35 19.91
CA PRO A 124 7.00 -11.06 21.03
C PRO A 124 8.12 -11.51 21.97
N ALA A 125 7.95 -11.18 23.27
CA ALA A 125 8.93 -11.58 24.28
C ALA A 125 9.12 -13.10 24.19
N THR A 126 10.33 -13.52 23.84
CA THR A 126 10.71 -14.92 23.81
C THR A 126 10.65 -15.42 25.24
N THR A 127 9.55 -16.04 25.64
CA THR A 127 9.47 -16.81 26.87
C THR A 127 10.40 -18.01 26.72
N THR A 128 11.62 -17.87 27.21
CA THR A 128 12.54 -18.99 27.37
C THR A 128 11.90 -19.93 28.37
N SER A 129 11.19 -20.94 27.87
CA SER A 129 10.73 -22.06 28.69
C SER A 129 11.98 -22.83 29.15
N SER A 130 12.44 -22.50 30.34
CA SER A 130 13.43 -23.27 31.05
C SER A 130 12.79 -24.62 31.40
N SER A 131 12.96 -25.61 30.53
CA SER A 131 12.62 -27.01 30.83
C SER A 131 13.63 -27.49 31.85
N SER A 132 13.26 -27.42 33.13
CA SER A 132 13.95 -28.10 34.22
C SER A 132 13.69 -29.60 34.07
N ALA A 133 14.66 -30.33 33.52
CA ALA A 133 14.67 -31.77 33.55
C ALA A 133 14.85 -32.23 34.99
N ALA A 134 13.83 -32.84 35.56
CA ALA A 134 13.92 -33.54 36.85
C ALA A 134 14.78 -34.83 36.68
N PRO A 135 15.69 -35.14 37.60
CA PRO A 135 16.40 -36.41 37.57
C PRO A 135 15.44 -37.55 37.96
N ALA A 136 15.44 -38.62 37.17
CA ALA A 136 14.74 -39.87 37.47
C ALA A 136 15.47 -40.65 38.59
N PRO A 137 14.76 -41.44 39.40
CA PRO A 137 15.28 -42.25 40.48
C PRO A 137 16.09 -43.47 40.00
#